data_ed195a8d10a33ba49c63aa2160ac8073
#
_entry.id   ed195a8d10a33ba49c63aa2160ac8073
#
_cell.length_a   1.000
_cell.length_b   1.000
_cell.length_c   1.000
_cell.angle_alpha   90.00
_cell.angle_beta   90.00
_cell.angle_gamma   90.00
#
_symmetry.space_group_name_H-M   'P 1'
#
loop_
_entity.id
_entity.type
_entity.pdbx_description
1 polymer ?
#
loop_
_entity_poly.entity_id
_entity_poly.type
_entity_poly.pdbx_seq_one_letter_code
_entity_poly.pdbx_strand_id
1 'polypeptide(L)'
;VEKPISHTLEEGAEMVRVVEASTRIVQTGMQQRSWDHWILGKQLIDSGRLGQITFVHTYWYQQAGTGMGGNVDASKLDWKAWLGPAPDQPFNAQRFSQWRHFWDFGGGCLTDLMTHWIDVVQWYLNVDAPLTAVSTGANYSIPTWQAPDTVNTTLEFPNRFMAAYLGTYVSRIDDGGLEFRGSRGTLKIDRARLAFYRDDS
;
A
#
# COMPACT_ATOMS: atom_id res chain seq x y z
N VAL A 1 8.36 -10.35 -8.59
CA VAL A 1 6.97 -10.61 -8.21
C VAL A 1 6.27 -9.27 -8.01
N GLU A 2 5.02 -9.13 -8.49
CA GLU A 2 4.22 -7.93 -8.27
C GLU A 2 3.61 -7.92 -6.85
N LYS A 3 3.30 -6.71 -6.38
CA LYS A 3 2.56 -6.53 -5.11
C LYS A 3 1.02 -6.62 -5.37
N PRO A 4 0.24 -7.00 -4.37
CA PRO A 4 0.64 -7.66 -3.13
C PRO A 4 1.14 -9.08 -3.42
N ILE A 5 2.18 -9.51 -2.71
CA ILE A 5 2.87 -10.78 -3.03
C ILE A 5 2.08 -12.02 -2.60
N SER A 6 1.16 -11.88 -1.69
CA SER A 6 0.32 -12.96 -1.18
C SER A 6 -1.10 -12.45 -0.92
N HIS A 7 -2.04 -13.37 -0.89
CA HIS A 7 -3.44 -13.07 -0.58
C HIS A 7 -3.74 -13.29 0.91
N THR A 8 -3.06 -14.25 1.54
CA THR A 8 -3.17 -14.52 2.98
C THR A 8 -1.82 -14.39 3.69
N LEU A 9 -1.86 -14.34 5.02
CA LEU A 9 -0.66 -14.32 5.85
C LEU A 9 0.11 -15.64 5.76
N GLU A 10 -0.62 -16.75 5.68
CA GLU A 10 -0.07 -18.12 5.57
C GLU A 10 0.70 -18.28 4.25
N GLU A 11 0.14 -17.81 3.13
CA GLU A 11 0.83 -17.79 1.84
C GLU A 11 2.12 -16.96 1.91
N GLY A 12 2.06 -15.78 2.51
CA GLY A 12 3.23 -14.91 2.69
C GLY A 12 4.33 -15.59 3.50
N ALA A 13 3.97 -16.21 4.61
CA ALA A 13 4.91 -16.95 5.47
C ALA A 13 5.56 -18.14 4.72
N GLU A 14 4.76 -18.91 3.97
CA GLU A 14 5.28 -20.01 3.17
C GLU A 14 6.20 -19.52 2.04
N MET A 15 5.89 -18.42 1.38
CA MET A 15 6.77 -17.83 0.37
C MET A 15 8.13 -17.45 0.97
N VAL A 16 8.15 -16.80 2.14
CA VAL A 16 9.40 -16.47 2.85
C VAL A 16 10.19 -17.76 3.13
N ARG A 17 9.57 -18.77 3.73
CA ARG A 17 10.22 -20.05 4.06
C ARG A 17 10.85 -20.72 2.83
N VAL A 18 10.13 -20.73 1.70
CA VAL A 18 10.63 -21.34 0.45
C VAL A 18 11.81 -20.55 -0.13
N VAL A 19 11.73 -19.23 -0.09
CA VAL A 19 12.81 -18.36 -0.59
C VAL A 19 14.07 -18.50 0.26
N GLU A 20 13.95 -18.49 1.58
CA GLU A 20 15.08 -18.65 2.52
C GLU A 20 15.77 -20.01 2.37
N ALA A 21 15.00 -21.06 2.06
CA ALA A 21 15.54 -22.40 1.80
C ALA A 21 16.19 -22.56 0.40
N SER A 22 16.13 -21.51 -0.43
CA SER A 22 16.63 -21.54 -1.80
C SER A 22 17.84 -20.60 -1.99
N THR A 23 18.53 -20.75 -3.13
CA THR A 23 19.59 -19.82 -3.57
C THR A 23 19.04 -18.75 -4.54
N ARG A 24 17.73 -18.67 -4.70
CA ARG A 24 17.08 -17.77 -5.67
C ARG A 24 16.92 -16.38 -5.09
N ILE A 25 17.06 -15.38 -5.94
CA ILE A 25 16.77 -13.99 -5.60
C ILE A 25 15.31 -13.70 -5.96
N VAL A 26 14.54 -13.24 -4.98
CA VAL A 26 13.15 -12.81 -5.17
C VAL A 26 13.04 -11.34 -4.82
N GLN A 27 12.55 -10.55 -5.75
CA GLN A 27 12.33 -9.12 -5.59
C GLN A 27 10.85 -8.79 -5.78
N THR A 28 10.29 -8.03 -4.84
CA THR A 28 8.92 -7.51 -4.93
C THR A 28 8.92 -6.17 -5.66
N GLY A 29 7.86 -5.90 -6.43
CA GLY A 29 7.68 -4.67 -7.20
C GLY A 29 7.38 -3.42 -6.35
N MET A 30 8.27 -3.09 -5.41
CA MET A 30 8.21 -1.87 -4.58
C MET A 30 9.04 -0.76 -5.23
N GLN A 31 8.49 -0.13 -6.28
CA GLN A 31 9.22 0.79 -7.16
C GLN A 31 9.79 2.02 -6.47
N GLN A 32 9.20 2.49 -5.37
CA GLN A 32 9.72 3.64 -4.61
C GLN A 32 11.16 3.43 -4.14
N ARG A 33 11.52 2.21 -3.80
CA ARG A 33 12.89 1.88 -3.34
C ARG A 33 13.98 2.13 -4.38
N SER A 34 13.62 2.31 -5.66
CA SER A 34 14.56 2.49 -6.77
C SER A 34 14.59 3.91 -7.34
N TRP A 35 13.77 4.84 -6.86
CA TRP A 35 13.74 6.22 -7.36
C TRP A 35 14.65 7.15 -6.55
N ASP A 36 15.43 7.99 -7.23
CA ASP A 36 16.48 8.80 -6.62
C ASP A 36 16.00 9.67 -5.46
N HIS A 37 14.84 10.35 -5.60
CA HIS A 37 14.32 11.21 -4.54
C HIS A 37 13.84 10.41 -3.31
N TRP A 38 13.42 9.16 -3.48
CA TRP A 38 13.10 8.27 -2.36
C TRP A 38 14.37 7.81 -1.64
N ILE A 39 15.44 7.49 -2.40
CA ILE A 39 16.75 7.18 -1.83
C ILE A 39 17.30 8.39 -1.05
N LEU A 40 17.16 9.60 -1.61
CA LEU A 40 17.52 10.84 -0.91
C LEU A 40 16.69 11.04 0.36
N GLY A 41 15.39 10.75 0.33
CA GLY A 41 14.52 10.78 1.52
C GLY A 41 15.01 9.86 2.63
N LYS A 42 15.40 8.63 2.30
CA LYS A 42 16.01 7.69 3.25
C LYS A 42 17.29 8.26 3.86
N GLN A 43 18.18 8.83 3.05
CA GLN A 43 19.42 9.45 3.53
C GLN A 43 19.15 10.62 4.48
N LEU A 44 18.11 11.42 4.23
CA LEU A 44 17.70 12.51 5.14
C LEU A 44 17.21 11.98 6.48
N ILE A 45 16.43 10.91 6.49
CA ILE A 45 16.00 10.23 7.72
C ILE A 45 17.22 9.72 8.50
N ASP A 46 18.11 8.97 7.83
CA ASP A 46 19.30 8.37 8.44
C ASP A 46 20.30 9.42 8.96
N SER A 47 20.33 10.61 8.38
CA SER A 47 21.17 11.71 8.85
C SER A 47 20.74 12.27 10.21
N GLY A 48 19.58 11.88 10.71
CA GLY A 48 19.01 12.36 11.98
C GLY A 48 18.55 13.83 11.95
N ARG A 49 18.49 14.47 10.79
CA ARG A 49 18.09 15.89 10.67
C ARG A 49 16.67 16.17 11.17
N LEU A 50 15.77 15.18 11.08
CA LEU A 50 14.40 15.32 11.57
C LEU A 50 14.32 15.23 13.10
N GLY A 51 15.37 14.79 13.78
CA GLY A 51 15.30 14.46 15.20
C GLY A 51 14.53 13.15 15.43
N GLN A 52 13.86 13.05 16.58
CA GLN A 52 13.03 11.89 16.88
C GLN A 52 11.73 11.96 16.06
N ILE A 53 11.52 10.99 15.18
CA ILE A 53 10.27 10.86 14.46
C ILE A 53 9.25 10.20 15.40
N THR A 54 8.10 10.84 15.56
CA THR A 54 7.03 10.37 16.44
C THR A 54 5.75 10.01 15.67
N PHE A 55 5.61 10.55 14.47
CA PHE A 55 4.41 10.34 13.67
C PHE A 55 4.74 10.31 12.17
N VAL A 56 4.14 9.37 11.46
CA VAL A 56 4.15 9.31 10.00
C VAL A 56 2.73 9.38 9.49
N HIS A 57 2.39 10.41 8.75
CA HIS A 57 1.12 10.50 8.04
C HIS A 57 1.30 9.99 6.63
N THR A 58 0.47 9.03 6.22
CA THR A 58 0.45 8.49 4.86
C THR A 58 -0.97 8.58 4.31
N TYR A 59 -1.10 8.88 3.03
CA TYR A 59 -2.42 8.98 2.41
C TYR A 59 -2.35 8.65 0.93
N TRP A 60 -3.46 8.12 0.41
CA TRP A 60 -3.62 7.91 -1.01
C TRP A 60 -5.07 8.14 -1.43
N TYR A 61 -5.26 9.17 -2.22
CA TYR A 61 -6.53 9.55 -2.76
C TYR A 61 -6.53 9.30 -4.26
N GLN A 62 -7.39 8.44 -4.69
CA GLN A 62 -7.50 8.06 -6.09
C GLN A 62 -8.97 8.02 -6.47
N GLN A 63 -9.34 8.66 -7.54
CA GLN A 63 -10.67 8.45 -8.11
C GLN A 63 -10.60 7.20 -8.97
N ALA A 64 -11.06 6.08 -8.44
CA ALA A 64 -11.32 4.90 -9.25
C ALA A 64 -12.56 5.18 -10.11
N GLY A 65 -12.42 4.99 -11.41
CA GLY A 65 -13.59 5.04 -12.27
C GLY A 65 -14.61 3.99 -11.81
N THR A 66 -15.84 4.41 -11.57
CA THR A 66 -16.97 3.52 -11.33
C THR A 66 -17.35 2.76 -12.60
N GLY A 67 -16.64 3.01 -13.70
CA GLY A 67 -16.83 2.35 -14.96
C GLY A 67 -16.75 0.84 -14.77
N MET A 68 -17.86 0.19 -15.02
CA MET A 68 -17.93 -1.25 -15.25
C MET A 68 -16.79 -1.58 -16.20
N GLY A 69 -15.89 -2.45 -15.79
CA GLY A 69 -14.71 -2.83 -16.55
C GLY A 69 -15.02 -2.89 -18.03
N GLY A 70 -14.17 -2.23 -18.82
CA GLY A 70 -14.41 -1.98 -20.23
C GLY A 70 -14.89 -3.23 -20.99
N ASN A 71 -15.19 -3.09 -22.25
CA ASN A 71 -15.70 -4.15 -23.10
C ASN A 71 -14.70 -5.34 -23.13
N VAL A 72 -14.77 -6.20 -22.10
CA VAL A 72 -13.92 -7.39 -22.00
C VAL A 72 -14.52 -8.48 -22.87
N ASP A 73 -13.82 -8.82 -23.93
CA ASP A 73 -14.18 -9.95 -24.76
C ASP A 73 -13.87 -11.28 -24.05
N ALA A 74 -14.85 -11.82 -23.35
CA ALA A 74 -14.71 -13.05 -22.60
C ALA A 74 -14.26 -14.26 -23.44
N SER A 75 -14.48 -14.23 -24.77
CA SER A 75 -14.06 -15.32 -25.67
C SER A 75 -12.55 -15.42 -25.83
N LYS A 76 -11.83 -14.34 -25.51
CA LYS A 76 -10.36 -14.25 -25.57
C LYS A 76 -9.67 -14.45 -24.21
N LEU A 77 -10.45 -14.70 -23.16
CA LEU A 77 -9.96 -14.83 -21.81
C LEU A 77 -10.05 -16.29 -21.34
N ASP A 78 -8.95 -16.85 -20.89
CA ASP A 78 -8.97 -18.06 -20.07
C ASP A 78 -9.35 -17.69 -18.63
N TRP A 79 -10.66 -17.60 -18.40
CA TRP A 79 -11.19 -17.22 -17.10
C TRP A 79 -10.79 -18.17 -15.99
N LYS A 80 -10.75 -19.47 -16.27
CA LYS A 80 -10.35 -20.48 -15.30
C LYS A 80 -8.89 -20.34 -14.88
N ALA A 81 -8.01 -20.11 -15.82
CA ALA A 81 -6.59 -19.85 -15.51
C ALA A 81 -6.41 -18.52 -14.77
N TRP A 82 -7.21 -17.50 -15.11
CA TRP A 82 -7.16 -16.20 -14.43
C TRP A 82 -7.64 -16.29 -12.98
N LEU A 83 -8.66 -17.08 -12.67
CA LEU A 83 -9.13 -17.29 -11.29
C LEU A 83 -8.02 -17.85 -10.38
N GLY A 84 -7.11 -18.67 -10.91
CA GLY A 84 -6.07 -19.29 -10.10
C GLY A 84 -6.66 -20.09 -8.94
N PRO A 85 -6.25 -19.80 -7.67
CA PRO A 85 -6.75 -20.46 -6.48
C PRO A 85 -8.10 -19.91 -5.96
N ALA A 86 -8.62 -18.84 -6.55
CA ALA A 86 -9.91 -18.28 -6.14
C ALA A 86 -11.07 -19.26 -6.38
N PRO A 87 -12.16 -19.16 -5.63
CA PRO A 87 -13.33 -20.02 -5.82
C PRO A 87 -13.84 -20.01 -7.26
N ASP A 88 -14.21 -21.19 -7.76
CA ASP A 88 -14.78 -21.33 -9.11
C ASP A 88 -16.10 -20.54 -9.20
N GLN A 89 -16.21 -19.69 -10.21
CA GLN A 89 -17.31 -18.77 -10.39
C GLN A 89 -17.50 -18.38 -11.86
N PRO A 90 -18.73 -18.03 -12.27
CA PRO A 90 -18.98 -17.53 -13.62
C PRO A 90 -18.16 -16.27 -13.94
N PHE A 91 -17.82 -16.08 -15.22
CA PHE A 91 -17.15 -14.85 -15.64
C PHE A 91 -17.98 -13.61 -15.27
N ASN A 92 -17.28 -12.63 -14.70
CA ASN A 92 -17.83 -11.33 -14.36
C ASN A 92 -16.84 -10.23 -14.76
N ALA A 93 -17.22 -9.38 -15.71
CA ALA A 93 -16.36 -8.34 -16.24
C ALA A 93 -15.92 -7.31 -15.20
N GLN A 94 -16.78 -6.99 -14.23
CA GLN A 94 -16.43 -6.09 -13.14
C GLN A 94 -15.39 -6.73 -12.22
N ARG A 95 -15.58 -7.99 -11.83
CA ARG A 95 -14.62 -8.72 -10.97
C ARG A 95 -13.27 -8.87 -11.67
N PHE A 96 -13.27 -9.09 -12.97
CA PHE A 96 -12.03 -9.15 -13.77
C PHE A 96 -11.28 -7.81 -13.79
N SER A 97 -11.96 -6.72 -14.14
CA SER A 97 -11.31 -5.42 -14.32
C SER A 97 -11.03 -4.67 -13.01
N GLN A 98 -11.88 -4.89 -12.00
CA GLN A 98 -11.80 -4.24 -10.69
C GLN A 98 -11.45 -5.24 -9.58
N TRP A 99 -10.69 -6.28 -9.89
CA TRP A 99 -10.36 -7.40 -9.01
C TRP A 99 -9.87 -6.98 -7.61
N ARG A 100 -9.18 -5.86 -7.52
CA ARG A 100 -8.63 -5.30 -6.28
C ARG A 100 -9.68 -5.07 -5.18
N HIS A 101 -10.94 -4.92 -5.57
CA HIS A 101 -12.05 -4.55 -4.70
C HIS A 101 -12.93 -5.74 -4.32
N PHE A 102 -12.52 -6.95 -4.66
CA PHE A 102 -13.23 -8.20 -4.34
C PHE A 102 -12.34 -9.10 -3.51
N TRP A 103 -12.87 -9.59 -2.38
CA TRP A 103 -12.10 -10.34 -1.39
C TRP A 103 -11.46 -11.63 -1.93
N ASP A 104 -12.00 -12.21 -2.99
CA ASP A 104 -11.39 -13.40 -3.64
C ASP A 104 -10.03 -13.09 -4.30
N PHE A 105 -9.74 -11.82 -4.58
CA PHE A 105 -8.60 -11.40 -5.39
C PHE A 105 -7.73 -10.33 -4.74
N GLY A 106 -8.29 -9.51 -3.85
CA GLY A 106 -7.58 -8.40 -3.24
C GLY A 106 -8.25 -7.85 -2.00
N GLY A 107 -7.67 -6.84 -1.38
CA GLY A 107 -8.16 -6.20 -0.14
C GLY A 107 -8.29 -4.67 -0.24
N GLY A 108 -8.62 -4.15 -1.43
CA GLY A 108 -8.91 -2.73 -1.66
C GLY A 108 -7.75 -1.79 -1.29
N CYS A 109 -8.08 -0.66 -0.68
CA CYS A 109 -7.13 0.40 -0.32
C CYS A 109 -5.92 -0.09 0.48
N LEU A 110 -6.08 -1.10 1.33
CA LEU A 110 -5.00 -1.58 2.20
C LEU A 110 -3.97 -2.37 1.40
N THR A 111 -4.39 -3.39 0.67
CA THR A 111 -3.45 -4.28 -0.03
C THR A 111 -2.97 -3.72 -1.37
N ASP A 112 -3.73 -2.82 -1.98
CA ASP A 112 -3.32 -2.19 -3.25
C ASP A 112 -2.49 -0.93 -3.04
N LEU A 113 -2.96 0.02 -2.24
CA LEU A 113 -2.36 1.36 -2.13
C LEU A 113 -1.49 1.52 -0.89
N MET A 114 -1.99 1.15 0.31
CA MET A 114 -1.22 1.28 1.55
C MET A 114 0.07 0.46 1.51
N THR A 115 0.08 -0.68 0.82
CA THR A 115 1.27 -1.52 0.62
C THR A 115 2.49 -0.71 0.18
N HIS A 116 2.33 0.25 -0.71
CA HIS A 116 3.43 1.09 -1.18
C HIS A 116 3.97 2.02 -0.08
N TRP A 117 3.08 2.57 0.74
CA TRP A 117 3.45 3.53 1.76
C TRP A 117 3.99 2.87 3.02
N ILE A 118 3.41 1.75 3.43
CA ILE A 118 3.91 1.03 4.60
C ILE A 118 5.30 0.44 4.33
N ASP A 119 5.57 0.02 3.11
CA ASP A 119 6.90 -0.40 2.67
C ASP A 119 7.94 0.73 2.86
N VAL A 120 7.60 1.95 2.51
CA VAL A 120 8.49 3.11 2.72
C VAL A 120 8.67 3.43 4.20
N VAL A 121 7.60 3.37 5.00
CA VAL A 121 7.69 3.57 6.46
C VAL A 121 8.64 2.56 7.08
N GLN A 122 8.47 1.27 6.76
CA GLN A 122 9.32 0.20 7.25
C GLN A 122 10.77 0.37 6.79
N TRP A 123 10.99 0.68 5.52
CA TRP A 123 12.32 0.91 4.96
C TRP A 123 13.01 2.11 5.61
N TYR A 124 12.32 3.26 5.72
CA TYR A 124 12.91 4.49 6.23
C TYR A 124 13.26 4.40 7.71
N LEU A 125 12.41 3.76 8.50
CA LEU A 125 12.53 3.70 9.96
C LEU A 125 13.15 2.39 10.46
N ASN A 126 13.57 1.50 9.54
CA ASN A 126 14.18 0.20 9.85
C ASN A 126 13.35 -0.61 10.86
N VAL A 127 12.08 -0.77 10.57
CA VAL A 127 11.12 -1.56 11.37
C VAL A 127 10.43 -2.61 10.52
N ASP A 128 10.06 -3.74 11.12
CA ASP A 128 9.41 -4.84 10.42
C ASP A 128 7.89 -4.80 10.53
N ALA A 129 7.36 -4.87 11.75
CA ALA A 129 5.93 -4.98 11.98
C ALA A 129 5.44 -4.00 13.05
N PRO A 130 4.19 -3.54 12.99
CA PRO A 130 3.58 -2.77 14.06
C PRO A 130 3.28 -3.65 15.28
N LEU A 131 3.23 -3.05 16.45
CA LEU A 131 2.77 -3.66 17.70
C LEU A 131 1.25 -3.76 17.75
N THR A 132 0.57 -2.72 17.28
CA THR A 132 -0.89 -2.63 17.24
C THR A 132 -1.35 -2.03 15.92
N ALA A 133 -2.55 -2.41 15.52
CA ALA A 133 -3.23 -1.87 14.35
C ALA A 133 -4.72 -1.67 14.64
N VAL A 134 -5.25 -0.50 14.30
CA VAL A 134 -6.68 -0.20 14.33
C VAL A 134 -7.08 0.35 12.98
N SER A 135 -8.14 -0.20 12.40
CA SER A 135 -8.64 0.24 11.09
C SER A 135 -10.15 0.36 11.10
N THR A 136 -10.64 1.38 10.43
CA THR A 136 -12.05 1.58 10.13
C THR A 136 -12.20 1.85 8.63
N GLY A 137 -13.31 1.42 8.05
CA GLY A 137 -13.58 1.66 6.64
C GLY A 137 -14.91 1.05 6.23
N ALA A 138 -15.46 1.55 5.13
CA ALA A 138 -16.67 1.04 4.54
C ALA A 138 -16.79 1.44 3.07
N ASN A 139 -17.80 0.92 2.41
CA ASN A 139 -18.22 1.37 1.08
C ASN A 139 -19.24 2.50 1.26
N TYR A 140 -18.76 3.73 1.21
CA TYR A 140 -19.61 4.92 1.37
C TYR A 140 -20.17 5.41 0.04
N SER A 141 -19.51 5.11 -1.08
CA SER A 141 -19.86 5.62 -2.41
C SER A 141 -20.01 4.53 -3.46
N ILE A 142 -19.32 3.40 -3.31
CA ILE A 142 -19.28 2.35 -4.35
C ILE A 142 -19.80 1.02 -3.78
N PRO A 143 -21.13 0.86 -3.65
CA PRO A 143 -21.73 -0.29 -2.96
C PRO A 143 -21.56 -1.62 -3.69
N THR A 144 -21.10 -1.63 -4.94
CA THR A 144 -20.85 -2.84 -5.72
C THR A 144 -19.53 -3.52 -5.38
N TRP A 145 -18.64 -2.86 -4.65
CA TRP A 145 -17.38 -3.43 -4.18
C TRP A 145 -17.57 -4.17 -2.86
N GLN A 146 -16.71 -5.15 -2.61
CA GLN A 146 -16.68 -5.90 -1.35
C GLN A 146 -15.71 -5.26 -0.36
N ALA A 147 -14.51 -4.88 -0.83
CA ALA A 147 -13.55 -4.18 -0.01
C ALA A 147 -13.93 -2.70 0.13
N PRO A 148 -13.65 -2.05 1.28
CA PRO A 148 -13.97 -0.65 1.51
C PRO A 148 -13.41 0.28 0.43
N ASP A 149 -14.22 1.26 0.01
CA ASP A 149 -13.77 2.34 -0.88
C ASP A 149 -13.02 3.44 -0.12
N THR A 150 -13.20 3.51 1.19
CA THR A 150 -12.53 4.47 2.06
C THR A 150 -12.14 3.80 3.38
N VAL A 151 -10.88 4.01 3.79
CA VAL A 151 -10.31 3.42 5.01
C VAL A 151 -9.46 4.42 5.76
N ASN A 152 -9.42 4.28 7.08
CA ASN A 152 -8.46 4.94 7.96
C ASN A 152 -7.82 3.88 8.85
N THR A 153 -6.50 3.83 8.89
CA THR A 153 -5.73 2.85 9.64
C THR A 153 -4.66 3.55 10.47
N THR A 154 -4.53 3.18 11.72
CA THR A 154 -3.46 3.64 12.61
C THR A 154 -2.65 2.43 13.08
N LEU A 155 -1.34 2.56 13.02
CA LEU A 155 -0.34 1.56 13.39
C LEU A 155 0.58 2.14 14.45
N GLU A 156 0.86 1.39 15.50
CA GLU A 156 1.88 1.71 16.50
C GLU A 156 3.10 0.82 16.30
N PHE A 157 4.29 1.39 16.31
CA PHE A 157 5.54 0.68 16.07
C PHE A 157 6.45 0.64 17.30
N PRO A 158 7.37 -0.37 17.39
CA PRO A 158 8.26 -0.56 18.56
C PRO A 158 9.10 0.67 18.90
N ASN A 159 9.54 1.44 17.92
CA ASN A 159 10.45 2.58 18.09
C ASN A 159 9.76 3.87 18.55
N ARG A 160 8.59 3.76 19.21
CA ARG A 160 7.82 4.86 19.80
C ARG A 160 7.36 5.89 18.77
N PHE A 161 6.87 5.43 17.65
CA PHE A 161 6.17 6.26 16.67
C PHE A 161 4.88 5.58 16.22
N MET A 162 3.98 6.39 15.71
CA MET A 162 2.75 5.94 15.06
C MET A 162 2.78 6.26 13.56
N ALA A 163 2.18 5.41 12.75
CA ALA A 163 1.87 5.71 11.36
C ALA A 163 0.35 5.67 11.16
N ALA A 164 -0.18 6.66 10.46
CA ALA A 164 -1.57 6.67 10.03
C ALA A 164 -1.66 6.59 8.51
N TYR A 165 -2.65 5.86 8.02
CA TYR A 165 -2.97 5.78 6.60
C TYR A 165 -4.43 6.16 6.38
N LEU A 166 -4.66 7.11 5.48
CA LEU A 166 -5.99 7.44 4.97
C LEU A 166 -6.04 7.18 3.48
N GLY A 167 -6.90 6.25 3.07
CA GLY A 167 -7.07 5.86 1.67
C GLY A 167 -8.51 6.02 1.21
N THR A 168 -8.70 6.57 0.02
CA THR A 168 -10.00 6.60 -0.64
C THR A 168 -9.90 6.43 -2.15
N TYR A 169 -10.88 5.75 -2.73
CA TYR A 169 -11.08 5.66 -4.17
C TYR A 169 -12.14 6.62 -4.72
N VAL A 170 -12.64 7.53 -3.89
CA VAL A 170 -13.74 8.43 -4.24
C VAL A 170 -13.26 9.80 -4.71
N SER A 171 -12.09 10.24 -4.29
CA SER A 171 -11.49 11.53 -4.63
C SER A 171 -10.01 11.37 -4.92
N ARG A 172 -9.46 12.24 -5.77
CA ARG A 172 -8.03 12.25 -6.11
C ARG A 172 -7.31 13.57 -5.80
N ILE A 173 -7.97 14.49 -5.12
CA ILE A 173 -7.31 15.76 -4.74
C ILE A 173 -6.15 15.42 -3.79
N ASP A 174 -4.98 15.97 -4.04
CA ASP A 174 -3.70 15.73 -3.36
C ASP A 174 -3.06 14.35 -3.63
N ASP A 175 -3.62 13.56 -4.54
CA ASP A 175 -3.14 12.22 -4.95
C ASP A 175 -2.71 11.33 -3.77
N GLY A 176 -1.43 11.36 -3.38
CA GLY A 176 -0.92 10.56 -2.28
C GLY A 176 0.51 10.90 -1.90
N GLY A 177 0.87 10.64 -0.65
CA GLY A 177 2.19 10.94 -0.13
C GLY A 177 2.41 10.49 1.30
N LEU A 178 3.60 10.82 1.81
CA LEU A 178 3.99 10.58 3.20
C LEU A 178 4.56 11.87 3.81
N GLU A 179 4.30 12.03 5.10
CA GLU A 179 4.88 13.07 5.94
C GLU A 179 5.52 12.42 7.16
N PHE A 180 6.83 12.48 7.27
CA PHE A 180 7.57 12.05 8.45
C PHE A 180 7.77 13.25 9.37
N ARG A 181 7.13 13.25 10.54
CA ARG A 181 7.15 14.33 11.50
C ARG A 181 8.07 14.02 12.65
N GLY A 182 9.17 14.76 12.69
CA GLY A 182 10.19 14.65 13.73
C GLY A 182 10.26 15.87 14.63
N SER A 183 11.01 15.78 15.72
CA SER A 183 11.15 16.85 16.72
C SER A 183 11.95 18.08 16.23
N ARG A 184 12.59 18.00 15.06
CA ARG A 184 13.41 19.09 14.49
C ARG A 184 13.07 19.39 13.02
N GLY A 185 12.08 18.70 12.45
CA GLY A 185 11.67 18.94 11.08
C GLY A 185 10.73 17.89 10.54
N THR A 186 10.15 18.21 9.40
CA THR A 186 9.19 17.39 8.68
C THR A 186 9.70 17.09 7.26
N LEU A 187 9.72 15.83 6.88
CA LEU A 187 9.95 15.40 5.51
C LEU A 187 8.62 15.08 4.85
N LYS A 188 8.29 15.74 3.75
CA LYS A 188 7.18 15.39 2.87
C LYS A 188 7.72 14.77 1.60
N ILE A 189 7.17 13.64 1.20
CA ILE A 189 7.55 12.95 -0.02
C ILE A 189 6.35 12.33 -0.71
N ASP A 190 6.27 12.49 -2.00
CA ASP A 190 5.28 11.88 -2.88
C ASP A 190 5.97 11.31 -4.14
N ARG A 191 5.20 10.88 -5.13
CA ARG A 191 5.76 10.31 -6.37
C ARG A 191 6.48 11.30 -7.27
N ALA A 192 6.33 12.61 -7.04
CA ALA A 192 6.87 13.67 -7.89
C ALA A 192 7.95 14.49 -7.20
N ARG A 193 7.92 14.60 -5.88
CA ARG A 193 8.75 15.57 -5.14
C ARG A 193 9.09 15.10 -3.74
N LEU A 194 10.15 15.72 -3.22
CA LEU A 194 10.59 15.62 -1.84
C LEU A 194 10.81 17.03 -1.30
N ALA A 195 10.36 17.30 -0.09
CA ALA A 195 10.57 18.57 0.59
C ALA A 195 10.89 18.34 2.07
N PHE A 196 11.93 18.98 2.56
CA PHE A 196 12.30 18.99 3.98
C PHE A 196 12.03 20.37 4.56
N TYR A 197 11.27 20.41 5.63
CA TYR A 197 10.95 21.62 6.40
C TYR A 197 11.62 21.51 7.76
N ARG A 198 12.45 22.49 8.09
CA ARG A 198 13.06 22.56 9.40
C ARG A 198 12.08 23.27 10.34
N ASP A 199 11.88 22.70 11.52
CA ASP A 199 11.16 23.34 12.59
C ASP A 199 12.18 24.13 13.43
N ASP A 200 12.31 25.43 13.13
CA ASP A 200 13.11 26.36 13.92
C ASP A 200 12.27 26.81 15.12
N SER A 201 12.51 26.20 16.27
CA SER A 201 11.97 26.63 17.56
C SER A 201 12.94 27.57 18.26
#